data_01ebaca12d06f343716425a84e64ace5
#
_entry.id   01ebaca12d06f343716425a84e64ace5
#
_cell.length_a   1.000
_cell.length_b   1.000
_cell.length_c   1.000
_cell.angle_alpha   90.00
_cell.angle_beta   90.00
_cell.angle_gamma   90.00
#
_symmetry.space_group_name_H-M   'P 1'
#
loop_
_entity.id
_entity.type
_entity.pdbx_description
1 polymer ?
#
loop_
_entity_poly.entity_id
_entity_poly.type
_entity_poly.pdbx_seq_one_letter_code
_entity_poly.pdbx_strand_id
1 'polypeptide(L)'
;MQTGFPLGFDDTHCDVVVVGAGHAGVEAALATARCGLSTMLVTLSLDAVANMPCNPSIGGTGKGHLVYEIDALGGEMGVNADKACLQIRMLNRGKGAAVHSLRGQEDKFRYHALMKQTLENTPNLRILQGEATAILTENGKTAGILTAYGSAVFAPAVVLATGVYLNGSVIAGEWKKSAGPNGFAAANDLTASL
;
A
#
# COMPACT_ATOMS: atom_id res chain seq x y z
N MET A 1 -12.89 -8.74 30.22
CA MET A 1 -12.16 -7.46 30.34
C MET A 1 -12.80 -6.50 29.34
N GLN A 2 -13.38 -5.40 29.82
CA GLN A 2 -13.87 -4.38 28.90
C GLN A 2 -12.64 -3.67 28.34
N THR A 3 -12.33 -3.90 27.08
CA THR A 3 -11.43 -3.03 26.31
C THR A 3 -12.12 -1.67 26.26
N GLY A 4 -11.48 -0.61 26.76
CA GLY A 4 -12.06 0.74 26.87
C GLY A 4 -12.25 1.44 25.51
N PHE A 5 -12.33 0.69 24.41
CA PHE A 5 -12.59 1.19 23.07
C PHE A 5 -14.08 1.08 22.76
N PRO A 6 -14.70 2.11 22.16
CA PRO A 6 -16.06 2.01 21.70
C PRO A 6 -16.15 0.88 20.65
N LEU A 7 -16.98 -0.12 20.95
CA LEU A 7 -17.28 -1.17 19.97
C LEU A 7 -18.00 -0.54 18.79
N GLY A 8 -17.37 -0.53 17.62
CA GLY A 8 -17.99 -0.13 16.36
C GLY A 8 -18.86 -1.24 15.79
N PHE A 9 -19.63 -0.88 14.78
CA PHE A 9 -20.49 -1.81 14.04
C PHE A 9 -19.64 -2.76 13.23
N ASP A 10 -18.94 -3.55 13.24
CA ASP A 10 -18.09 -4.46 12.46
C ASP A 10 -16.64 -4.54 12.95
N ASP A 11 -16.46 -4.70 14.27
CA ASP A 11 -15.15 -5.07 14.79
C ASP A 11 -14.69 -6.39 14.19
N THR A 12 -13.47 -6.40 13.69
CA THR A 12 -12.92 -7.55 12.99
C THR A 12 -11.58 -7.97 13.59
N HIS A 13 -11.24 -9.24 13.43
CA HIS A 13 -9.98 -9.81 13.90
C HIS A 13 -9.20 -10.41 12.74
N CYS A 14 -7.88 -10.23 12.76
CA CYS A 14 -6.93 -10.84 11.83
C CYS A 14 -5.54 -10.98 12.49
N ASP A 15 -4.62 -11.67 11.83
CA ASP A 15 -3.25 -11.80 12.33
C ASP A 15 -2.41 -10.56 12.02
N VAL A 16 -2.64 -9.96 10.86
CA VAL A 16 -1.92 -8.77 10.39
C VAL A 16 -2.87 -7.76 9.77
N VAL A 17 -2.77 -6.51 10.18
CA VAL A 17 -3.40 -5.41 9.45
C VAL A 17 -2.33 -4.57 8.73
N VAL A 18 -2.55 -4.29 7.45
CA VAL A 18 -1.69 -3.46 6.61
C VAL A 18 -2.44 -2.18 6.28
N VAL A 19 -1.88 -1.03 6.62
CA VAL A 19 -2.47 0.29 6.37
C VAL A 19 -1.81 0.94 5.17
N GLY A 20 -2.58 1.10 4.10
CA GLY A 20 -2.16 1.69 2.83
C GLY A 20 -1.96 0.64 1.73
N ALA A 21 -2.68 0.80 0.62
CA ALA A 21 -2.62 -0.08 -0.55
C ALA A 21 -1.75 0.48 -1.70
N GLY A 22 -0.68 1.23 -1.37
CA GLY A 22 0.41 1.51 -2.29
C GLY A 22 1.25 0.26 -2.55
N HIS A 23 2.29 0.34 -3.40
CA HIS A 23 3.09 -0.83 -3.75
C HIS A 23 3.67 -1.57 -2.54
N ALA A 24 4.20 -0.85 -1.55
CA ALA A 24 4.73 -1.47 -0.33
C ALA A 24 3.65 -2.20 0.48
N GLY A 25 2.47 -1.61 0.63
CA GLY A 25 1.38 -2.24 1.37
C GLY A 25 0.77 -3.43 0.64
N VAL A 26 0.66 -3.36 -0.68
CA VAL A 26 0.23 -4.49 -1.52
C VAL A 26 1.18 -5.68 -1.36
N GLU A 27 2.48 -5.46 -1.48
CA GLU A 27 3.48 -6.52 -1.32
C GLU A 27 3.47 -7.10 0.10
N ALA A 28 3.35 -6.26 1.14
CA ALA A 28 3.25 -6.71 2.52
C ALA A 28 2.00 -7.56 2.76
N ALA A 29 0.84 -7.12 2.24
CA ALA A 29 -0.42 -7.85 2.40
C ALA A 29 -0.42 -9.19 1.66
N LEU A 30 0.12 -9.22 0.43
CA LEU A 30 0.27 -10.47 -0.32
C LEU A 30 1.24 -11.43 0.35
N ALA A 31 2.38 -10.93 0.86
CA ALA A 31 3.37 -11.75 1.54
C ALA A 31 2.77 -12.42 2.79
N THR A 32 2.11 -11.65 3.66
CA THR A 32 1.49 -12.17 4.89
C THR A 32 0.38 -13.17 4.60
N ALA A 33 -0.51 -12.87 3.64
CA ALA A 33 -1.58 -13.75 3.24
C ALA A 33 -1.08 -15.07 2.62
N ARG A 34 -0.03 -14.99 1.78
CA ARG A 34 0.63 -16.17 1.17
C ARG A 34 1.36 -17.03 2.19
N CYS A 35 1.79 -16.46 3.32
CA CYS A 35 2.29 -17.20 4.47
C CYS A 35 1.17 -17.87 5.30
N GLY A 36 -0.07 -17.75 4.91
CA GLY A 36 -1.22 -18.36 5.58
C GLY A 36 -1.80 -17.54 6.72
N LEU A 37 -1.35 -16.29 6.91
CA LEU A 37 -1.86 -15.40 7.94
C LEU A 37 -3.15 -14.70 7.48
N SER A 38 -4.15 -14.63 8.34
CA SER A 38 -5.34 -13.80 8.10
C SER A 38 -4.93 -12.34 8.07
N THR A 39 -5.08 -11.70 6.91
CA THR A 39 -4.58 -10.36 6.63
C THR A 39 -5.72 -9.42 6.25
N MET A 40 -5.73 -8.21 6.82
CA MET A 40 -6.60 -7.11 6.42
C MET A 40 -5.78 -5.98 5.81
N LEU A 41 -6.05 -5.65 4.55
CA LEU A 41 -5.48 -4.47 3.89
C LEU A 41 -6.47 -3.31 3.96
N VAL A 42 -6.10 -2.23 4.63
CA VAL A 42 -6.93 -1.02 4.78
C VAL A 42 -6.43 0.08 3.87
N THR A 43 -7.31 0.67 3.08
CA THR A 43 -6.97 1.74 2.13
C THR A 43 -8.01 2.84 2.09
N LEU A 44 -7.59 4.07 1.89
CA LEU A 44 -8.48 5.23 1.73
C LEU A 44 -9.44 5.08 0.54
N SER A 45 -8.98 4.44 -0.53
CA SER A 45 -9.77 4.22 -1.73
C SER A 45 -9.36 2.95 -2.44
N LEU A 46 -10.33 2.14 -2.81
CA LEU A 46 -10.13 0.96 -3.65
C LEU A 46 -9.66 1.31 -5.07
N ASP A 47 -9.92 2.55 -5.51
CA ASP A 47 -9.46 3.06 -6.81
C ASP A 47 -8.03 3.58 -6.78
N ALA A 48 -7.39 3.58 -5.60
CA ALA A 48 -5.99 3.98 -5.40
C ALA A 48 -5.03 2.80 -5.16
N VAL A 49 -5.51 1.56 -5.27
CA VAL A 49 -4.66 0.36 -5.12
C VAL A 49 -3.53 0.37 -6.15
N ALA A 50 -2.28 0.22 -5.68
CA ALA A 50 -1.07 0.25 -6.50
C ALA A 50 -1.02 1.45 -7.47
N ASN A 51 -1.53 2.61 -7.02
CA ASN A 51 -1.61 3.81 -7.83
C ASN A 51 -0.20 4.31 -8.23
N MET A 52 -0.09 4.77 -9.48
CA MET A 52 1.11 5.38 -10.03
C MET A 52 0.86 6.88 -10.28
N PRO A 53 0.94 7.74 -9.25
CA PRO A 53 0.50 9.14 -9.37
C PRO A 53 1.41 10.01 -10.22
N CYS A 54 2.68 9.64 -10.36
CA CYS A 54 3.66 10.42 -11.14
C CYS A 54 3.75 9.87 -12.56
N ASN A 55 4.65 8.92 -12.80
CA ASN A 55 4.81 8.25 -14.07
C ASN A 55 4.33 6.81 -13.96
N PRO A 56 3.49 6.31 -14.89
CA PRO A 56 3.09 4.91 -14.89
C PRO A 56 4.25 4.05 -15.40
N SER A 57 5.25 3.84 -14.56
CA SER A 57 6.44 3.07 -14.90
C SER A 57 7.01 2.31 -13.72
N ILE A 58 7.48 1.11 -13.98
CA ILE A 58 8.14 0.22 -13.03
C ILE A 58 9.61 0.07 -13.40
N GLY A 59 10.48 0.02 -12.40
CA GLY A 59 11.92 -0.09 -12.60
C GLY A 59 12.62 1.25 -12.88
N GLY A 60 13.70 1.22 -13.64
CA GLY A 60 14.58 2.35 -13.90
C GLY A 60 15.76 2.41 -12.95
N THR A 61 16.63 3.41 -13.15
CA THR A 61 17.88 3.58 -12.40
C THR A 61 17.59 3.75 -10.90
N GLY A 62 18.27 2.98 -10.06
CA GLY A 62 18.08 2.98 -8.61
C GLY A 62 16.79 2.31 -8.12
N LYS A 63 15.98 1.73 -9.01
CA LYS A 63 14.69 1.10 -8.69
C LYS A 63 14.57 -0.32 -9.24
N GLY A 64 15.08 -0.59 -10.43
CA GLY A 64 14.92 -1.88 -11.11
C GLY A 64 15.46 -3.06 -10.32
N HIS A 65 16.58 -2.91 -9.62
CA HIS A 65 17.14 -3.97 -8.78
C HIS A 65 16.23 -4.31 -7.59
N LEU A 66 15.53 -3.33 -7.00
CA LEU A 66 14.55 -3.60 -5.95
C LEU A 66 13.36 -4.40 -6.49
N VAL A 67 12.92 -4.12 -7.72
CA VAL A 67 11.86 -4.91 -8.37
C VAL A 67 12.30 -6.36 -8.53
N TYR A 68 13.53 -6.62 -8.98
CA TYR A 68 14.08 -7.96 -9.09
C TYR A 68 14.19 -8.68 -7.74
N GLU A 69 14.60 -7.97 -6.70
CA GLU A 69 14.69 -8.54 -5.35
C GLU A 69 13.29 -8.93 -4.82
N ILE A 70 12.30 -8.08 -5.01
CA ILE A 70 10.90 -8.36 -4.65
C ILE A 70 10.37 -9.56 -5.44
N ASP A 71 10.60 -9.59 -6.74
CA ASP A 71 10.19 -10.69 -7.63
C ASP A 71 10.82 -12.04 -7.21
N ALA A 72 12.13 -12.03 -6.90
CA ALA A 72 12.85 -13.21 -6.42
C ALA A 72 12.30 -13.76 -5.09
N LEU A 73 11.66 -12.92 -4.28
CA LEU A 73 10.97 -13.29 -3.04
C LEU A 73 9.50 -13.68 -3.25
N GLY A 74 9.04 -13.74 -4.50
CA GLY A 74 7.65 -14.09 -4.85
C GLY A 74 6.68 -12.91 -4.79
N GLY A 75 7.18 -11.67 -4.93
CA GLY A 75 6.35 -10.46 -5.02
C GLY A 75 5.54 -10.37 -6.30
N GLU A 76 4.57 -9.48 -6.32
CA GLU A 76 3.60 -9.35 -7.42
C GLU A 76 3.93 -8.18 -8.38
N MET A 77 4.73 -7.21 -7.93
CA MET A 77 4.99 -5.98 -8.70
C MET A 77 5.54 -6.27 -10.09
N GLY A 78 6.56 -7.14 -10.20
CA GLY A 78 7.18 -7.52 -11.47
C GLY A 78 6.20 -8.28 -12.36
N VAL A 79 5.51 -9.27 -11.82
CA VAL A 79 4.50 -10.07 -12.52
C VAL A 79 3.37 -9.20 -13.07
N ASN A 80 2.90 -8.25 -12.26
CA ASN A 80 1.83 -7.35 -12.66
C ASN A 80 2.30 -6.33 -13.71
N ALA A 81 3.55 -5.85 -13.57
CA ALA A 81 4.16 -4.98 -14.56
C ALA A 81 4.26 -5.65 -15.93
N ASP A 82 4.71 -6.89 -16.01
CA ASP A 82 4.79 -7.64 -17.26
C ASP A 82 3.44 -7.76 -17.99
N LYS A 83 2.36 -7.94 -17.20
CA LYS A 83 0.99 -8.04 -17.74
C LYS A 83 0.41 -6.70 -18.25
N ALA A 84 0.84 -5.59 -17.65
CA ALA A 84 0.34 -4.23 -17.96
C ALA A 84 1.29 -3.40 -18.82
N CYS A 85 2.44 -3.96 -19.20
CA CYS A 85 3.49 -3.25 -19.88
C CYS A 85 3.09 -2.84 -21.30
N LEU A 86 3.33 -1.56 -21.62
CA LEU A 86 3.21 -0.99 -22.97
C LEU A 86 4.56 -0.98 -23.70
N GLN A 87 5.65 -0.78 -22.96
CA GLN A 87 7.00 -0.72 -23.51
C GLN A 87 8.05 -0.97 -22.43
N ILE A 88 9.08 -1.75 -22.76
CA ILE A 88 10.26 -1.94 -21.93
C ILE A 88 11.49 -1.36 -22.61
N ARG A 89 12.30 -0.62 -21.84
CA ARG A 89 13.57 -0.07 -22.31
C ARG A 89 14.68 -0.30 -21.30
N MET A 90 15.87 -0.63 -21.80
CA MET A 90 17.11 -0.56 -21.04
C MET A 90 17.60 0.88 -21.02
N LEU A 91 17.67 1.48 -19.83
CA LEU A 91 18.24 2.81 -19.62
C LEU A 91 19.76 2.75 -19.47
N ASN A 92 20.43 3.87 -19.74
CA ASN A 92 21.87 4.07 -19.52
C ASN A 92 22.78 3.14 -20.35
N ARG A 93 22.35 2.67 -21.51
CA ARG A 93 23.16 1.79 -22.40
C ARG A 93 24.52 2.37 -22.80
N GLY A 94 24.65 3.69 -22.82
CA GLY A 94 25.93 4.39 -23.10
C GLY A 94 26.84 4.55 -21.89
N LYS A 95 26.47 3.98 -20.72
CA LYS A 95 27.24 4.05 -19.48
C LYS A 95 27.71 2.64 -19.07
N GLY A 96 28.48 2.54 -17.98
CA GLY A 96 28.92 1.24 -17.46
C GLY A 96 27.75 0.33 -17.07
N ALA A 97 27.95 -1.00 -17.16
CA ALA A 97 26.93 -2.01 -16.93
C ALA A 97 26.24 -1.92 -15.56
N ALA A 98 26.94 -1.41 -14.56
CA ALA A 98 26.41 -1.25 -13.19
C ALA A 98 25.22 -0.29 -13.10
N VAL A 99 25.01 0.59 -14.07
CA VAL A 99 23.87 1.52 -14.11
C VAL A 99 22.85 1.18 -15.19
N HIS A 100 23.02 0.06 -15.89
CA HIS A 100 21.99 -0.46 -16.80
C HIS A 100 20.75 -0.82 -16.00
N SER A 101 19.59 -0.35 -16.41
CA SER A 101 18.34 -0.59 -15.67
C SER A 101 17.19 -0.74 -16.65
N LEU A 102 16.43 -1.82 -16.50
CA LEU A 102 15.15 -1.96 -17.19
C LEU A 102 14.12 -1.00 -16.60
N ARG A 103 13.33 -0.40 -17.49
CA ARG A 103 12.17 0.40 -17.14
C ARG A 103 11.01 0.01 -18.04
N GLY A 104 9.94 -0.49 -17.42
CA GLY A 104 8.65 -0.71 -18.05
C GLY A 104 7.82 0.57 -18.01
N GLN A 105 7.19 0.92 -19.13
CA GLN A 105 6.12 1.90 -19.19
C GLN A 105 4.81 1.14 -19.17
N GLU A 106 3.94 1.46 -18.19
CA GLU A 106 2.76 0.68 -17.90
C GLU A 106 1.47 1.36 -18.37
N ASP A 107 0.47 0.57 -18.75
CA ASP A 107 -0.92 1.02 -18.74
C ASP A 107 -1.37 1.15 -17.29
N LYS A 108 -1.51 2.40 -16.82
CA LYS A 108 -1.81 2.72 -15.43
C LYS A 108 -3.11 2.07 -14.94
N PHE A 109 -4.15 2.11 -15.75
CA PHE A 109 -5.47 1.59 -15.35
C PHE A 109 -5.48 0.06 -15.37
N ARG A 110 -4.85 -0.55 -16.36
CA ARG A 110 -4.69 -2.00 -16.44
C ARG A 110 -3.84 -2.53 -15.28
N TYR A 111 -2.73 -1.87 -14.95
CA TYR A 111 -1.88 -2.23 -13.83
C TYR A 111 -2.65 -2.21 -12.51
N HIS A 112 -3.40 -1.12 -12.25
CA HIS A 112 -4.27 -1.00 -11.08
C HIS A 112 -5.31 -2.12 -11.03
N ALA A 113 -6.05 -2.35 -12.13
CA ALA A 113 -7.12 -3.34 -12.19
C ALA A 113 -6.60 -4.77 -11.93
N LEU A 114 -5.48 -5.13 -12.53
CA LEU A 114 -4.84 -6.44 -12.34
C LEU A 114 -4.35 -6.61 -10.90
N MET A 115 -3.71 -5.60 -10.31
CA MET A 115 -3.25 -5.67 -8.93
C MET A 115 -4.42 -5.81 -7.95
N LYS A 116 -5.49 -5.04 -8.15
CA LYS A 116 -6.71 -5.14 -7.35
C LYS A 116 -7.32 -6.54 -7.46
N GLN A 117 -7.41 -7.07 -8.67
CA GLN A 117 -7.90 -8.44 -8.91
C GLN A 117 -7.04 -9.49 -8.20
N THR A 118 -5.71 -9.34 -8.21
CA THR A 118 -4.80 -10.24 -7.48
C THR A 118 -5.09 -10.22 -5.98
N LEU A 119 -5.23 -9.04 -5.40
CA LEU A 119 -5.55 -8.89 -3.97
C LEU A 119 -6.89 -9.53 -3.61
N GLU A 120 -7.94 -9.25 -4.39
CA GLU A 120 -9.31 -9.76 -4.16
C GLU A 120 -9.40 -11.28 -4.27
N ASN A 121 -8.56 -11.91 -5.11
CA ASN A 121 -8.52 -13.35 -5.30
C ASN A 121 -7.49 -14.08 -4.41
N THR A 122 -6.74 -13.36 -3.59
CA THR A 122 -5.73 -13.98 -2.72
C THR A 122 -6.41 -14.56 -1.46
N PRO A 123 -6.29 -15.87 -1.20
CA PRO A 123 -6.79 -16.46 0.04
C PRO A 123 -6.20 -15.79 1.28
N ASN A 124 -6.94 -15.77 2.37
CA ASN A 124 -6.57 -15.16 3.65
C ASN A 124 -6.42 -13.63 3.63
N LEU A 125 -6.70 -12.97 2.50
CA LEU A 125 -6.62 -11.51 2.36
C LEU A 125 -8.03 -10.92 2.23
N ARG A 126 -8.31 -9.91 3.04
CA ARG A 126 -9.50 -9.06 2.92
C ARG A 126 -9.06 -7.62 2.72
N ILE A 127 -9.84 -6.86 1.96
CA ILE A 127 -9.59 -5.44 1.72
C ILE A 127 -10.71 -4.63 2.35
N LEU A 128 -10.35 -3.61 3.11
CA LEU A 128 -11.28 -2.67 3.73
C LEU A 128 -11.00 -1.26 3.20
N GLN A 129 -12.02 -0.62 2.61
CA GLN A 129 -11.94 0.81 2.33
C GLN A 129 -12.25 1.61 3.59
N GLY A 130 -11.31 2.42 4.03
CA GLY A 130 -11.45 3.26 5.21
C GLY A 130 -10.15 3.99 5.54
N GLU A 131 -10.25 5.00 6.37
CA GLU A 131 -9.12 5.70 6.96
C GLU A 131 -8.79 5.09 8.33
N ALA A 132 -7.53 4.69 8.54
CA ALA A 132 -7.02 4.36 9.86
C ALA A 132 -6.70 5.67 10.59
N THR A 133 -7.28 5.87 11.77
CA THR A 133 -7.15 7.11 12.56
C THR A 133 -6.31 6.95 13.81
N ALA A 134 -6.15 5.72 14.31
CA ALA A 134 -5.31 5.45 15.46
C ALA A 134 -4.77 4.02 15.45
N ILE A 135 -3.62 3.84 16.12
CA ILE A 135 -3.10 2.53 16.50
C ILE A 135 -3.68 2.16 17.87
N LEU A 136 -4.27 0.99 17.95
CA LEU A 136 -4.73 0.43 19.21
C LEU A 136 -3.57 -0.27 19.92
N THR A 137 -3.41 0.02 21.22
CA THR A 137 -2.38 -0.61 22.04
C THR A 137 -2.97 -1.15 23.32
N GLU A 138 -2.52 -2.30 23.74
CA GLU A 138 -2.87 -2.92 25.04
C GLU A 138 -1.59 -3.39 25.74
N ASN A 139 -1.40 -2.96 26.98
CA ASN A 139 -0.21 -3.30 27.80
C ASN A 139 1.13 -3.01 27.08
N GLY A 140 1.20 -1.89 26.33
CA GLY A 140 2.39 -1.47 25.58
C GLY A 140 2.68 -2.30 24.32
N LYS A 141 1.73 -3.10 23.87
CA LYS A 141 1.82 -3.88 22.62
C LYS A 141 0.74 -3.43 21.65
N THR A 142 1.01 -3.57 20.37
CA THR A 142 0.03 -3.34 19.31
C THR A 142 -1.14 -4.30 19.46
N ALA A 143 -2.36 -3.77 19.36
CA ALA A 143 -3.61 -4.52 19.42
C ALA A 143 -4.47 -4.36 18.15
N GLY A 144 -4.09 -3.44 17.25
CA GLY A 144 -4.83 -3.21 16.00
C GLY A 144 -4.88 -1.74 15.60
N ILE A 145 -5.90 -1.39 14.86
CA ILE A 145 -6.19 -0.01 14.42
C ILE A 145 -7.64 0.37 14.67
N LEU A 146 -7.89 1.67 14.81
CA LEU A 146 -9.22 2.28 14.74
C LEU A 146 -9.42 2.94 13.38
N THR A 147 -10.61 2.78 12.81
CA THR A 147 -11.00 3.47 11.57
C THR A 147 -11.79 4.75 11.86
N ALA A 148 -11.86 5.65 10.88
CA ALA A 148 -12.67 6.88 10.95
C ALA A 148 -14.17 6.60 11.15
N TYR A 149 -14.63 5.41 10.82
CA TYR A 149 -16.04 5.00 11.04
C TYR A 149 -16.29 4.49 12.46
N GLY A 150 -15.28 4.46 13.32
CA GLY A 150 -15.39 3.95 14.70
C GLY A 150 -15.25 2.43 14.81
N SER A 151 -15.03 1.71 13.72
CA SER A 151 -14.80 0.26 13.74
C SER A 151 -13.34 -0.05 14.07
N ALA A 152 -13.10 -1.08 14.88
CA ALA A 152 -11.78 -1.57 15.19
C ALA A 152 -11.39 -2.77 14.30
N VAL A 153 -10.14 -2.81 13.87
CA VAL A 153 -9.52 -4.00 13.29
C VAL A 153 -8.46 -4.48 14.26
N PHE A 154 -8.76 -5.53 14.99
CA PHE A 154 -7.87 -6.11 15.98
C PHE A 154 -6.84 -7.03 15.32
N ALA A 155 -5.57 -6.76 15.57
CA ALA A 155 -4.46 -7.55 15.08
C ALA A 155 -3.23 -7.38 15.97
N PRO A 156 -2.49 -8.45 16.27
CA PRO A 156 -1.23 -8.37 17.02
C PRO A 156 -0.10 -7.69 16.24
N ALA A 157 -0.22 -7.58 14.91
CA ALA A 157 0.76 -6.94 14.04
C ALA A 157 0.10 -5.90 13.13
N VAL A 158 0.72 -4.72 13.05
CA VAL A 158 0.31 -3.61 12.18
C VAL A 158 1.48 -3.20 11.30
N VAL A 159 1.26 -3.19 9.98
CA VAL A 159 2.21 -2.69 8.99
C VAL A 159 1.72 -1.33 8.48
N LEU A 160 2.50 -0.29 8.68
CA LEU A 160 2.20 1.05 8.17
C LEU A 160 2.89 1.27 6.83
N ALA A 161 2.11 1.38 5.76
CA ALA A 161 2.55 1.63 4.40
C ALA A 161 1.84 2.85 3.78
N THR A 162 1.66 3.90 4.58
CA THR A 162 0.84 5.08 4.31
C THR A 162 1.40 5.99 3.21
N GLY A 163 2.66 5.80 2.82
CA GLY A 163 3.30 6.58 1.77
C GLY A 163 3.29 8.08 2.07
N VAL A 164 2.81 8.87 1.11
CA VAL A 164 2.76 10.33 1.20
C VAL A 164 1.37 10.87 1.58
N TYR A 165 0.46 10.02 2.02
CA TYR A 165 -0.89 10.43 2.41
C TYR A 165 -0.97 10.96 3.84
N LEU A 166 -0.06 10.52 4.73
CA LEU A 166 -0.05 10.90 6.14
C LEU A 166 0.36 12.37 6.28
N ASN A 167 -0.57 13.21 6.77
CA ASN A 167 -0.44 14.67 6.78
C ASN A 167 -0.02 15.24 5.41
N GLY A 168 -0.49 14.60 4.33
CA GLY A 168 -0.11 14.91 2.98
C GLY A 168 -0.47 16.33 2.57
N SER A 169 0.39 16.98 1.80
CA SER A 169 0.08 18.26 1.18
C SER A 169 0.62 18.35 -0.24
N VAL A 170 -0.19 18.94 -1.10
CA VAL A 170 0.21 19.30 -2.47
C VAL A 170 0.62 20.76 -2.49
N ILE A 171 1.76 21.04 -3.08
CA ILE A 171 2.35 22.39 -3.18
C ILE A 171 2.61 22.68 -4.66
N ALA A 172 2.14 23.84 -5.11
CA ALA A 172 2.38 24.36 -6.45
C ALA A 172 2.73 25.86 -6.36
N GLY A 173 4.01 26.19 -6.44
CA GLY A 173 4.50 27.52 -6.13
C GLY A 173 4.20 27.88 -4.67
N GLU A 174 3.49 28.95 -4.44
CA GLU A 174 3.07 29.39 -3.09
C GLU A 174 1.74 28.75 -2.64
N TRP A 175 1.01 28.10 -3.55
CA TRP A 175 -0.24 27.45 -3.22
C TRP A 175 0.02 26.12 -2.51
N LYS A 176 -0.68 25.91 -1.39
CA LYS A 176 -0.61 24.68 -0.60
C LYS A 176 -2.00 24.22 -0.19
N LYS A 177 -2.26 22.92 -0.33
CA LYS A 177 -3.52 22.28 0.09
C LYS A 177 -3.24 20.94 0.76
N SER A 178 -3.94 20.64 1.86
CA SER A 178 -3.93 19.29 2.44
C SER A 178 -4.64 18.34 1.48
N ALA A 179 -3.88 17.43 0.88
CA ALA A 179 -4.37 16.41 -0.04
C ALA A 179 -3.32 15.32 -0.23
N GLY A 180 -3.76 14.16 -0.67
CA GLY A 180 -2.93 13.10 -1.22
C GLY A 180 -2.72 13.25 -2.74
N PRO A 181 -1.93 12.35 -3.34
CA PRO A 181 -1.73 12.30 -4.79
C PRO A 181 -3.04 12.16 -5.57
N ASN A 182 -3.08 12.70 -6.80
CA ASN A 182 -4.23 12.63 -7.71
C ASN A 182 -5.54 13.21 -7.16
N GLY A 183 -5.47 14.11 -6.18
CA GLY A 183 -6.65 14.74 -5.58
C GLY A 183 -7.37 13.89 -4.53
N PHE A 184 -6.82 12.75 -4.13
CA PHE A 184 -7.32 11.99 -2.99
C PHE A 184 -7.15 12.77 -1.68
N ALA A 185 -7.93 12.42 -0.67
CA ALA A 185 -7.80 12.99 0.66
C ALA A 185 -6.43 12.65 1.30
N ALA A 186 -5.92 13.55 2.15
CA ALA A 186 -4.85 13.20 3.07
C ALA A 186 -5.41 12.49 4.30
N ALA A 187 -4.64 11.58 4.89
CA ALA A 187 -4.93 10.98 6.19
C ALA A 187 -4.26 11.82 7.27
N ASN A 188 -5.02 12.49 8.12
CA ASN A 188 -4.47 13.47 9.05
C ASN A 188 -4.46 12.97 10.50
N ASP A 189 -5.36 12.08 10.87
CA ASP A 189 -5.61 11.71 12.27
C ASP A 189 -4.62 10.69 12.81
N LEU A 190 -4.18 9.75 11.98
CA LEU A 190 -3.30 8.65 12.40
C LEU A 190 -1.97 9.15 13.01
N THR A 191 -1.43 10.26 12.53
CA THR A 191 -0.14 10.81 12.99
C THR A 191 -0.13 11.11 14.49
N ALA A 192 -1.27 11.50 15.06
CA ALA A 192 -1.36 11.84 16.47
C ALA A 192 -1.26 10.60 17.38
N SER A 193 -1.43 9.40 16.84
CA SER A 193 -1.35 8.12 17.58
C SER A 193 0.00 7.41 17.41
N LEU A 194 0.89 7.95 16.57
CA LEU A 194 2.25 7.42 16.32
C LEU A 194 3.28 8.11 17.19
#